data_c35b94a0ec1c2d7fab45d7258abdfd9e
#
_entry.id   c35b94a0ec1c2d7fab45d7258abdfd9e
#
_cell.length_a   1.000
_cell.length_b   1.000
_cell.length_c   1.000
_cell.angle_alpha   90.00
_cell.angle_beta   90.00
_cell.angle_gamma   90.00
#
_symmetry.space_group_name_H-M   'P 1'
#
loop_
_entity.id
_entity.type
_entity.pdbx_description
1 polymer ?
#
loop_
_entity_poly.entity_id
_entity_poly.type
_entity_poly.pdbx_seq_one_letter_code
_entity_poly.pdbx_strand_id
1 'polypeptide(L)'
;VEGGHKFDLTDITMPKDYLAPNNETTELGDIEEEYEDSENEESRDVLHSCFMAMVETLSKQAPETITQVQSLVSELRRISLLWDELWISTLVQHHGEIMKRLGQLEIEIGKTENNFSLSNEEKDQLIAEKHSIIIKPIVFILEQLNAITSKDPETPHEKSFQEKYSELINEVLNKLKNPINPHKPQESWQSLKTLQCKLQQRAHKRSSFALKMSEISPILSGMRDTVIAMPGLASSTKQRVTILSISHQVNILPTKTKPKKLYFYGSDGQTYTYLFKGMEDLHLDERIMQFLTIANMMMAKSSDSNSYNVYHARHYSVIPLGLRSGLISWVDGTTPLFSLYKRWQLREVATVNMKQNSSNAVTLRPSELFYNKLNPLLKEHGIKNIENRKEWPLSVLKQVLTELMADTPNDLLAKELWCRSVNANTWWQIVKNYSYSVAVMSIIGYIIGLGDRHLDNVLIDLTNGEVIHIDYNVC
;
A
#
# COMPACT_ATOMS: atom_id res chain seq x y z
N VAL A 1 14.51 -7.33 -15.41
CA VAL A 1 13.56 -8.13 -14.64
C VAL A 1 14.16 -8.58 -13.30
N GLU A 2 15.44 -8.91 -13.21
CA GLU A 2 16.08 -9.45 -12.00
C GLU A 2 16.53 -8.44 -10.92
N GLY A 3 16.46 -7.16 -11.18
CA GLY A 3 16.92 -6.14 -10.22
C GLY A 3 15.96 -5.85 -9.05
N GLY A 4 14.76 -6.46 -9.01
CA GLY A 4 13.73 -6.14 -8.01
C GLY A 4 13.98 -6.67 -6.61
N HIS A 5 14.78 -7.70 -6.45
CA HIS A 5 15.00 -8.37 -5.17
C HIS A 5 15.97 -7.64 -4.21
N LYS A 6 16.75 -6.68 -4.69
CA LYS A 6 17.80 -6.05 -3.85
C LYS A 6 17.29 -5.20 -2.70
N PHE A 7 16.01 -4.83 -2.69
CA PHE A 7 15.41 -3.95 -1.66
C PHE A 7 14.15 -4.52 -1.01
N ASP A 8 13.76 -5.75 -1.34
CA ASP A 8 12.63 -6.42 -0.71
C ASP A 8 13.13 -7.22 0.52
N LEU A 9 12.87 -6.69 1.71
CA LEU A 9 13.19 -7.35 2.96
C LEU A 9 12.08 -8.29 3.45
N THR A 10 10.97 -8.40 2.71
CA THR A 10 9.89 -9.33 3.09
C THR A 10 10.28 -10.79 2.88
N ASP A 11 11.24 -11.05 1.99
CA ASP A 11 11.82 -12.38 1.74
C ASP A 11 13.03 -12.71 2.63
N ILE A 12 13.33 -11.88 3.63
CA ILE A 12 14.32 -12.25 4.64
C ILE A 12 13.69 -13.28 5.58
N THR A 13 13.76 -14.53 5.17
CA THR A 13 13.54 -15.66 6.08
C THR A 13 14.70 -15.73 7.04
N MET A 14 14.42 -15.68 8.34
CA MET A 14 15.45 -15.90 9.34
C MET A 14 16.04 -17.29 9.17
N PRO A 15 17.38 -17.45 9.17
CA PRO A 15 17.97 -18.77 9.23
C PRO A 15 17.37 -19.59 10.38
N LYS A 16 17.16 -20.91 10.16
CA LYS A 16 16.54 -21.80 11.14
C LYS A 16 17.19 -21.72 12.53
N ASP A 17 18.47 -21.40 12.58
CA ASP A 17 19.26 -21.24 13.83
C ASP A 17 18.87 -20.01 14.66
N TYR A 18 18.08 -19.10 14.12
CA TYR A 18 17.55 -17.91 14.81
C TYR A 18 16.14 -18.11 15.36
N LEU A 19 15.47 -19.22 15.02
CA LEU A 19 14.19 -19.59 15.58
C LEU A 19 14.44 -20.27 16.93
N ALA A 20 13.85 -19.72 18.01
CA ALA A 20 13.98 -20.36 19.32
C ALA A 20 13.40 -21.79 19.29
N PRO A 21 14.09 -22.80 19.83
CA PRO A 21 13.52 -24.11 20.00
C PRO A 21 12.38 -23.99 21.01
N ASN A 22 11.19 -24.34 20.63
CA ASN A 22 9.93 -24.40 21.38
C ASN A 22 8.92 -23.28 21.03
N ASN A 23 8.17 -23.52 19.99
CA ASN A 23 6.75 -23.24 19.97
C ASN A 23 6.06 -24.39 19.23
N GLU A 24 5.67 -25.39 19.99
CA GLU A 24 4.53 -26.25 19.64
C GLU A 24 3.30 -25.33 19.61
N THR A 25 2.93 -24.84 18.47
CA THR A 25 1.57 -24.34 18.23
C THR A 25 1.27 -24.41 16.74
N THR A 26 0.38 -25.37 16.45
CA THR A 26 -0.47 -25.45 15.27
C THR A 26 0.22 -25.59 13.92
N GLU A 27 0.65 -26.81 13.66
CA GLU A 27 0.56 -27.44 12.35
C GLU A 27 -0.88 -27.36 11.84
N LEU A 28 -1.12 -26.52 10.87
CA LEU A 28 -2.20 -26.64 9.87
C LEU A 28 -1.91 -25.54 8.81
N GLY A 29 -1.05 -25.86 7.87
CA GLY A 29 -0.80 -25.01 6.70
C GLY A 29 0.43 -25.31 5.86
N ASP A 30 1.46 -26.00 6.39
CA ASP A 30 2.77 -26.06 5.72
C ASP A 30 3.10 -27.42 5.05
N ILE A 31 2.11 -28.26 4.76
CA ILE A 31 2.36 -29.59 4.15
C ILE A 31 2.22 -29.60 2.61
N GLU A 32 1.70 -28.55 2.00
CA GLU A 32 1.51 -28.53 0.54
C GLU A 32 2.61 -27.81 -0.25
N GLU A 33 3.52 -27.06 0.37
CA GLU A 33 4.56 -26.31 -0.37
C GLU A 33 5.88 -27.07 -0.61
N GLU A 34 6.16 -28.17 0.09
CA GLU A 34 7.44 -28.91 -0.07
C GLU A 34 7.48 -29.90 -1.27
N TYR A 35 6.37 -30.20 -1.92
CA TYR A 35 6.35 -31.11 -3.08
C TYR A 35 6.28 -30.43 -4.44
N GLU A 36 6.05 -29.12 -4.51
CA GLU A 36 5.99 -28.36 -5.77
C GLU A 36 7.33 -27.72 -6.22
N ASP A 37 8.36 -27.68 -5.37
CA ASP A 37 9.56 -26.89 -5.63
C ASP A 37 10.53 -27.52 -6.66
N SER A 38 10.53 -28.83 -6.86
CA SER A 38 11.49 -29.46 -7.79
C SER A 38 11.06 -29.41 -9.26
N GLU A 39 9.77 -29.48 -9.56
CA GLU A 39 9.26 -29.30 -10.93
C GLU A 39 9.22 -27.82 -11.37
N ASN A 40 9.21 -26.89 -10.43
CA ASN A 40 9.19 -25.45 -10.68
C ASN A 40 10.56 -24.85 -10.99
N GLU A 41 11.66 -25.42 -10.52
CA GLU A 41 13.01 -24.87 -10.78
C GLU A 41 13.40 -25.05 -12.26
N GLU A 42 13.21 -26.25 -12.84
CA GLU A 42 13.50 -26.46 -14.27
C GLU A 42 12.62 -25.60 -15.18
N SER A 43 11.34 -25.44 -14.85
CA SER A 43 10.43 -24.56 -15.60
C SER A 43 10.80 -23.08 -15.45
N ARG A 44 11.28 -22.64 -14.30
CA ARG A 44 11.78 -21.28 -14.07
C ARG A 44 13.04 -21.01 -14.87
N ASP A 45 13.97 -21.95 -14.92
CA ASP A 45 15.22 -21.83 -15.67
C ASP A 45 14.99 -21.78 -17.18
N VAL A 46 14.05 -22.59 -17.69
CA VAL A 46 13.65 -22.55 -19.13
C VAL A 46 12.99 -21.23 -19.46
N LEU A 47 12.07 -20.75 -18.62
CA LEU A 47 11.42 -19.46 -18.81
C LEU A 47 12.42 -18.31 -18.75
N HIS A 48 13.33 -18.36 -17.81
CA HIS A 48 14.43 -17.38 -17.66
C HIS A 48 15.31 -17.35 -18.91
N SER A 49 15.73 -18.51 -19.40
CA SER A 49 16.53 -18.65 -20.62
C SER A 49 15.78 -18.07 -21.84
N CYS A 50 14.49 -18.34 -21.97
CA CYS A 50 13.67 -17.77 -23.04
C CYS A 50 13.59 -16.25 -22.96
N PHE A 51 13.37 -15.68 -21.76
CA PHE A 51 13.36 -14.22 -21.56
C PHE A 51 14.70 -13.60 -21.88
N MET A 52 15.81 -14.20 -21.47
CA MET A 52 17.15 -13.70 -21.78
C MET A 52 17.41 -13.69 -23.29
N ALA A 53 17.03 -14.74 -24.01
CA ALA A 53 17.12 -14.79 -25.46
C ALA A 53 16.25 -13.72 -26.16
N MET A 54 15.05 -13.48 -25.65
CA MET A 54 14.18 -12.39 -26.12
C MET A 54 14.81 -11.03 -25.90
N VAL A 55 15.31 -10.74 -24.69
CA VAL A 55 15.98 -9.47 -24.37
C VAL A 55 17.21 -9.28 -25.24
N GLU A 56 18.03 -10.31 -25.45
CA GLU A 56 19.22 -10.25 -26.31
C GLU A 56 18.81 -9.93 -27.76
N THR A 57 17.77 -10.58 -28.28
CA THR A 57 17.25 -10.33 -29.64
C THR A 57 16.75 -8.89 -29.78
N LEU A 58 15.96 -8.42 -28.83
CA LEU A 58 15.45 -7.04 -28.81
C LEU A 58 16.57 -6.01 -28.65
N SER A 59 17.57 -6.31 -27.84
CA SER A 59 18.76 -5.45 -27.64
C SER A 59 19.58 -5.29 -28.93
N LYS A 60 19.60 -6.32 -29.78
CA LYS A 60 20.22 -6.24 -31.10
C LYS A 60 19.39 -5.42 -32.11
N GLN A 61 18.05 -5.52 -32.02
CA GLN A 61 17.15 -4.82 -32.95
C GLN A 61 16.88 -3.37 -32.57
N ALA A 62 16.77 -3.07 -31.28
CA ALA A 62 16.43 -1.74 -30.75
C ALA A 62 17.24 -1.40 -29.49
N PRO A 63 18.57 -1.27 -29.59
CA PRO A 63 19.46 -1.12 -28.43
C PRO A 63 19.13 0.13 -27.61
N GLU A 64 18.82 1.24 -28.26
CA GLU A 64 18.47 2.48 -27.60
C GLU A 64 17.19 2.33 -26.76
N THR A 65 16.14 1.73 -27.33
CA THR A 65 14.88 1.50 -26.63
C THR A 65 15.07 0.62 -25.41
N ILE A 66 15.81 -0.48 -25.56
CA ILE A 66 16.05 -1.40 -24.44
C ILE A 66 16.87 -0.73 -23.32
N THR A 67 17.92 0.01 -23.66
CA THR A 67 18.73 0.72 -22.68
C THR A 67 17.91 1.77 -21.92
N GLN A 68 17.10 2.55 -22.62
CA GLN A 68 16.25 3.56 -22.00
C GLN A 68 15.16 2.93 -21.12
N VAL A 69 14.53 1.84 -21.57
CA VAL A 69 13.52 1.11 -20.78
C VAL A 69 14.13 0.50 -19.54
N GLN A 70 15.32 -0.12 -19.65
CA GLN A 70 16.03 -0.67 -18.50
C GLN A 70 16.35 0.42 -17.47
N SER A 71 16.83 1.58 -17.93
CA SER A 71 17.10 2.72 -17.07
C SER A 71 15.82 3.23 -16.39
N LEU A 72 14.73 3.39 -17.15
CA LEU A 72 13.42 3.82 -16.60
C LEU A 72 12.92 2.84 -15.52
N VAL A 73 12.92 1.54 -15.81
CA VAL A 73 12.42 0.51 -14.89
C VAL A 73 13.30 0.42 -13.65
N SER A 74 14.63 0.45 -13.80
CA SER A 74 15.57 0.42 -12.67
C SER A 74 15.36 1.60 -11.72
N GLU A 75 15.23 2.80 -12.28
CA GLU A 75 15.01 4.00 -11.48
C GLU A 75 13.61 4.07 -10.85
N LEU A 76 12.57 3.60 -11.55
CA LEU A 76 11.24 3.47 -10.95
C LEU A 76 11.26 2.48 -9.77
N ARG A 77 11.95 1.36 -9.90
CA ARG A 77 12.12 0.42 -8.78
C ARG A 77 12.89 1.03 -7.61
N ARG A 78 13.92 1.82 -7.87
CA ARG A 78 14.66 2.54 -6.82
C ARG A 78 13.75 3.44 -6.01
N ILE A 79 12.88 4.22 -6.67
CA ILE A 79 11.96 5.13 -5.99
C ILE A 79 10.73 4.43 -5.38
N SER A 80 10.55 3.11 -5.60
CA SER A 80 9.40 2.38 -5.03
C SER A 80 9.42 2.42 -3.51
N LEU A 81 10.60 2.27 -2.93
CA LEU A 81 10.79 2.24 -1.48
C LEU A 81 12.05 3.02 -1.13
N LEU A 82 11.88 4.22 -0.60
CA LEU A 82 12.99 5.06 -0.17
C LEU A 82 13.58 4.54 1.15
N TRP A 83 14.84 4.81 1.45
CA TRP A 83 15.51 4.26 2.63
C TRP A 83 14.82 4.56 3.96
N ASP A 84 14.26 5.75 4.12
CA ASP A 84 13.47 6.07 5.31
C ASP A 84 12.11 5.33 5.34
N GLU A 85 11.48 5.10 4.18
CA GLU A 85 10.28 4.28 4.06
C GLU A 85 10.58 2.81 4.38
N LEU A 86 11.72 2.30 3.91
CA LEU A 86 12.21 0.96 4.18
C LEU A 86 12.39 0.71 5.68
N TRP A 87 13.09 1.61 6.37
CA TRP A 87 13.29 1.52 7.82
C TRP A 87 11.97 1.55 8.59
N ILE A 88 11.08 2.49 8.25
CA ILE A 88 9.78 2.61 8.93
C ILE A 88 8.92 1.36 8.69
N SER A 89 8.82 0.89 7.44
CA SER A 89 7.98 -0.27 7.11
C SER A 89 8.47 -1.54 7.82
N THR A 90 9.77 -1.78 7.84
CA THR A 90 10.36 -2.93 8.53
C THR A 90 10.15 -2.86 10.04
N LEU A 91 10.38 -1.70 10.66
CA LEU A 91 10.15 -1.53 12.11
C LEU A 91 8.67 -1.69 12.49
N VAL A 92 7.75 -1.26 11.64
CA VAL A 92 6.30 -1.45 11.85
C VAL A 92 5.92 -2.93 11.67
N GLN A 93 6.43 -3.59 10.64
CA GLN A 93 6.17 -5.00 10.37
C GLN A 93 6.62 -5.88 11.53
N HIS A 94 7.80 -5.64 12.06
CA HIS A 94 8.37 -6.43 13.15
C HIS A 94 8.01 -5.92 14.56
N HIS A 95 7.15 -4.89 14.68
CA HIS A 95 6.81 -4.31 15.97
C HIS A 95 6.25 -5.32 16.98
N GLY A 96 5.36 -6.22 16.53
CA GLY A 96 4.78 -7.28 17.36
C GLY A 96 5.84 -8.24 17.91
N GLU A 97 6.78 -8.68 17.05
CA GLU A 97 7.87 -9.57 17.43
C GLU A 97 8.87 -8.85 18.36
N ILE A 98 9.16 -7.58 18.11
CA ILE A 98 9.98 -6.75 18.99
C ILE A 98 9.38 -6.71 20.40
N MET A 99 8.09 -6.39 20.50
CA MET A 99 7.41 -6.30 21.81
C MET A 99 7.31 -7.66 22.52
N LYS A 100 7.06 -8.73 21.77
CA LYS A 100 7.04 -10.10 22.31
C LYS A 100 8.38 -10.49 22.92
N ARG A 101 9.49 -10.23 22.21
CA ARG A 101 10.85 -10.54 22.69
C ARG A 101 11.26 -9.68 23.87
N LEU A 102 10.89 -8.42 23.90
CA LEU A 102 11.13 -7.55 25.02
C LEU A 102 10.41 -8.08 26.29
N GLY A 103 9.12 -8.44 26.18
CA GLY A 103 8.37 -9.04 27.29
C GLY A 103 8.94 -10.39 27.72
N GLN A 104 9.41 -11.21 26.78
CA GLN A 104 10.08 -12.48 27.07
C GLN A 104 11.39 -12.27 27.83
N LEU A 105 12.19 -11.28 27.45
CA LEU A 105 13.43 -10.91 28.11
C LEU A 105 13.16 -10.43 29.57
N GLU A 106 12.15 -9.59 29.79
CA GLU A 106 11.75 -9.14 31.13
C GLU A 106 11.35 -10.30 32.04
N ILE A 107 10.61 -11.28 31.51
CA ILE A 107 10.22 -12.48 32.25
C ILE A 107 11.46 -13.31 32.62
N GLU A 108 12.40 -13.49 31.71
CA GLU A 108 13.62 -14.29 31.95
C GLU A 108 14.57 -13.57 32.93
N ILE A 109 14.67 -12.26 32.90
CA ILE A 109 15.40 -11.47 33.89
C ILE A 109 14.77 -11.68 35.26
N GLY A 110 13.44 -11.52 35.39
CA GLY A 110 12.74 -11.73 36.68
C GLY A 110 12.93 -13.15 37.24
N LYS A 111 12.91 -14.18 36.39
CA LYS A 111 13.21 -15.57 36.81
C LYS A 111 14.64 -15.72 37.33
N THR A 112 15.61 -15.11 36.67
CA THR A 112 17.02 -15.20 37.01
C THR A 112 17.31 -14.42 38.31
N GLU A 113 16.76 -13.25 38.49
CA GLU A 113 16.90 -12.42 39.70
C GLU A 113 16.29 -13.13 40.94
N ASN A 114 15.15 -13.79 40.77
CA ASN A 114 14.47 -14.53 41.85
C ASN A 114 15.09 -15.93 42.13
N ASN A 115 16.13 -16.32 41.43
CA ASN A 115 16.81 -17.57 41.68
C ASN A 115 17.86 -17.40 42.80
N PHE A 116 17.55 -17.86 43.98
CA PHE A 116 18.41 -17.75 45.17
C PHE A 116 19.60 -18.72 45.17
N SER A 117 19.67 -19.67 44.23
CA SER A 117 20.78 -20.63 44.15
C SER A 117 21.99 -20.09 43.37
N LEU A 118 21.86 -18.92 42.69
CA LEU A 118 22.91 -18.29 41.89
C LEU A 118 23.53 -17.13 42.64
N SER A 119 24.85 -16.95 42.49
CA SER A 119 25.56 -15.75 42.91
C SER A 119 25.19 -14.55 42.01
N ASN A 120 25.48 -13.34 42.45
CA ASN A 120 25.20 -12.14 41.67
C ASN A 120 25.97 -12.14 40.34
N GLU A 121 27.22 -12.58 40.33
CA GLU A 121 28.05 -12.68 39.13
C GLU A 121 27.47 -13.68 38.12
N GLU A 122 26.99 -14.85 38.58
CA GLU A 122 26.33 -15.84 37.74
C GLU A 122 24.99 -15.33 37.17
N LYS A 123 24.24 -14.57 37.96
CA LYS A 123 23.01 -13.89 37.47
C LYS A 123 23.30 -12.89 36.38
N ASP A 124 24.29 -12.05 36.56
CA ASP A 124 24.69 -11.04 35.59
C ASP A 124 25.13 -11.70 34.26
N GLN A 125 25.93 -12.74 34.35
CA GLN A 125 26.40 -13.51 33.18
C GLN A 125 25.22 -14.18 32.45
N LEU A 126 24.34 -14.84 33.18
CA LEU A 126 23.17 -15.51 32.61
C LEU A 126 22.18 -14.53 31.98
N ILE A 127 21.96 -13.37 32.59
CA ILE A 127 21.10 -12.31 32.03
C ILE A 127 21.72 -11.76 30.72
N ALA A 128 23.01 -11.52 30.70
CA ALA A 128 23.71 -11.04 29.50
C ALA A 128 23.64 -12.08 28.35
N GLU A 129 23.79 -13.36 28.66
CA GLU A 129 23.66 -14.44 27.67
C GLU A 129 22.23 -14.54 27.13
N LYS A 130 21.22 -14.56 28.01
CA LYS A 130 19.81 -14.58 27.59
C LYS A 130 19.44 -13.35 26.77
N HIS A 131 19.92 -12.17 27.15
CA HIS A 131 19.74 -10.95 26.40
C HIS A 131 20.28 -11.11 24.96
N SER A 132 21.52 -11.59 24.83
CA SER A 132 22.15 -11.82 23.53
C SER A 132 21.34 -12.77 22.64
N ILE A 133 20.86 -13.88 23.20
CA ILE A 133 20.09 -14.88 22.44
C ILE A 133 18.72 -14.34 22.01
N ILE A 134 17.97 -13.70 22.92
CA ILE A 134 16.61 -13.25 22.64
C ILE A 134 16.59 -12.10 21.66
N ILE A 135 17.60 -11.21 21.69
CA ILE A 135 17.70 -10.03 20.85
C ILE A 135 18.27 -10.34 19.46
N LYS A 136 19.04 -11.41 19.31
CA LYS A 136 19.78 -11.76 18.10
C LYS A 136 18.97 -11.61 16.80
N PRO A 137 17.71 -12.10 16.68
CA PRO A 137 16.94 -11.96 15.46
C PRO A 137 16.62 -10.49 15.09
N ILE A 138 16.38 -9.66 16.10
CA ILE A 138 16.09 -8.24 15.87
C ILE A 138 17.35 -7.50 15.42
N VAL A 139 18.47 -7.77 16.07
CA VAL A 139 19.76 -7.22 15.67
C VAL A 139 20.08 -7.62 14.25
N PHE A 140 19.85 -8.87 13.87
CA PHE A 140 20.05 -9.37 12.51
C PHE A 140 19.24 -8.54 11.48
N ILE A 141 17.94 -8.33 11.72
CA ILE A 141 17.11 -7.52 10.82
C ILE A 141 17.65 -6.09 10.70
N LEU A 142 18.03 -5.45 11.82
CA LEU A 142 18.56 -4.10 11.81
C LEU A 142 19.95 -4.02 11.13
N GLU A 143 20.76 -5.06 11.25
CA GLU A 143 22.04 -5.16 10.53
C GLU A 143 21.85 -5.29 9.03
N GLN A 144 20.88 -6.09 8.57
CA GLN A 144 20.54 -6.19 7.15
C GLN A 144 20.07 -4.84 6.60
N LEU A 145 19.19 -4.14 7.33
CA LEU A 145 18.78 -2.78 6.97
C LEU A 145 19.97 -1.82 6.89
N ASN A 146 20.84 -1.88 7.90
CA ASN A 146 22.03 -1.04 7.94
C ASN A 146 22.99 -1.36 6.78
N ALA A 147 23.21 -2.63 6.46
CA ALA A 147 24.04 -3.05 5.34
C ALA A 147 23.53 -2.52 3.98
N ILE A 148 22.19 -2.45 3.81
CA ILE A 148 21.58 -1.87 2.61
C ILE A 148 21.79 -0.36 2.56
N THR A 149 21.54 0.33 3.68
CA THR A 149 21.54 1.80 3.74
C THR A 149 22.90 2.42 4.04
N SER A 150 23.95 1.60 4.24
CA SER A 150 25.35 2.03 4.38
C SER A 150 26.18 1.92 3.09
N LYS A 151 25.54 1.49 1.97
CA LYS A 151 26.19 1.50 0.66
C LYS A 151 26.47 2.92 0.21
N ASP A 152 27.36 3.07 -0.77
CA ASP A 152 27.61 4.38 -1.37
C ASP A 152 26.32 5.00 -1.90
N PRO A 153 25.98 6.23 -1.48
CA PRO A 153 24.72 6.86 -1.85
C PRO A 153 24.77 7.29 -3.31
N GLU A 154 23.80 6.85 -4.09
CA GLU A 154 23.67 7.18 -5.52
C GLU A 154 22.75 8.39 -5.74
N THR A 155 21.97 8.78 -4.74
CA THR A 155 21.03 9.89 -4.82
C THR A 155 21.22 10.90 -3.70
N PRO A 156 20.85 12.19 -3.91
CA PRO A 156 20.88 13.19 -2.85
C PRO A 156 20.03 12.80 -1.63
N HIS A 157 18.93 12.08 -1.86
CA HIS A 157 18.09 11.56 -0.80
C HIS A 157 18.81 10.55 0.09
N GLU A 158 19.48 9.58 -0.52
CA GLU A 158 20.25 8.54 0.18
C GLU A 158 21.40 9.18 0.97
N LYS A 159 22.12 10.11 0.36
CA LYS A 159 23.17 10.89 1.05
C LYS A 159 22.62 11.62 2.26
N SER A 160 21.51 12.33 2.11
CA SER A 160 20.85 13.03 3.23
C SER A 160 20.32 12.09 4.31
N PHE A 161 19.95 10.86 3.95
CA PHE A 161 19.57 9.84 4.91
C PHE A 161 20.77 9.40 5.75
N GLN A 162 21.90 9.05 5.10
CA GLN A 162 23.12 8.65 5.80
C GLN A 162 23.65 9.75 6.72
N GLU A 163 23.77 10.98 6.24
CA GLU A 163 24.21 12.12 7.04
C GLU A 163 23.39 12.32 8.33
N LYS A 164 22.12 11.96 8.31
CA LYS A 164 21.20 12.20 9.44
C LYS A 164 21.04 11.02 10.38
N TYR A 165 21.17 9.80 9.87
CA TYR A 165 20.76 8.61 10.62
C TYR A 165 21.86 7.57 10.84
N SER A 166 22.97 7.57 10.08
CA SER A 166 23.99 6.52 10.19
C SER A 166 24.58 6.41 11.59
N GLU A 167 24.95 7.54 12.21
CA GLU A 167 25.47 7.55 13.56
C GLU A 167 24.43 7.02 14.58
N LEU A 168 23.19 7.48 14.46
CA LEU A 168 22.12 7.04 15.34
C LEU A 168 21.79 5.56 15.19
N ILE A 169 21.79 5.04 13.97
CA ILE A 169 21.58 3.62 13.68
C ILE A 169 22.69 2.78 14.30
N ASN A 170 23.95 3.18 14.12
CA ASN A 170 25.09 2.49 14.71
C ASN A 170 25.05 2.53 16.24
N GLU A 171 24.65 3.66 16.83
CA GLU A 171 24.46 3.78 18.27
C GLU A 171 23.37 2.81 18.78
N VAL A 172 22.23 2.74 18.07
CA VAL A 172 21.12 1.81 18.40
C VAL A 172 21.59 0.36 18.33
N LEU A 173 22.28 -0.03 17.23
CA LEU A 173 22.83 -1.39 17.07
C LEU A 173 23.80 -1.73 18.19
N ASN A 174 24.71 -0.83 18.53
CA ASN A 174 25.67 -1.05 19.61
C ASN A 174 25.00 -1.19 20.98
N LYS A 175 24.02 -0.34 21.30
CA LYS A 175 23.27 -0.43 22.57
C LYS A 175 22.42 -1.69 22.70
N LEU A 176 21.90 -2.20 21.58
CA LEU A 176 21.17 -3.47 21.56
C LEU A 176 22.10 -4.67 21.74
N LYS A 177 23.27 -4.66 21.10
CA LYS A 177 24.27 -5.74 21.23
C LYS A 177 24.97 -5.75 22.59
N ASN A 178 25.31 -4.56 23.08
CA ASN A 178 26.08 -4.34 24.29
C ASN A 178 25.33 -3.39 25.23
N PRO A 179 24.27 -3.88 25.92
CA PRO A 179 23.49 -3.02 26.81
C PRO A 179 24.37 -2.59 28.00
N ILE A 180 24.28 -1.31 28.35
CA ILE A 180 24.98 -0.73 29.50
C ILE A 180 24.49 -1.41 30.80
N ASN A 181 23.18 -1.69 30.86
CA ASN A 181 22.56 -2.40 31.98
C ASN A 181 21.67 -3.54 31.47
N PRO A 182 22.16 -4.79 31.46
CA PRO A 182 21.38 -5.95 31.01
C PRO A 182 20.13 -6.21 31.83
N HIS A 183 20.07 -5.77 33.08
CA HIS A 183 18.88 -5.90 33.95
C HIS A 183 17.72 -4.99 33.57
N LYS A 184 18.01 -3.91 32.80
CA LYS A 184 17.01 -2.96 32.36
C LYS A 184 16.95 -2.89 30.81
N PRO A 185 16.38 -3.88 30.16
CA PRO A 185 16.35 -3.96 28.70
C PRO A 185 15.65 -2.75 28.06
N GLN A 186 14.71 -2.13 28.75
CA GLN A 186 13.98 -0.97 28.25
C GLN A 186 14.88 0.22 27.94
N GLU A 187 16.01 0.42 28.62
CA GLU A 187 16.95 1.50 28.35
C GLU A 187 17.59 1.36 26.95
N SER A 188 17.97 0.15 26.55
CA SER A 188 18.52 -0.13 25.22
C SER A 188 17.45 0.04 24.12
N TRP A 189 16.22 -0.40 24.39
CA TRP A 189 15.10 -0.28 23.48
C TRP A 189 14.59 1.15 23.29
N GLN A 190 14.77 2.00 24.27
CA GLN A 190 14.41 3.43 24.16
C GLN A 190 15.14 4.12 23.01
N SER A 191 16.37 3.72 22.72
CA SER A 191 17.14 4.23 21.57
C SER A 191 16.49 3.85 20.23
N LEU A 192 16.04 2.58 20.08
CA LEU A 192 15.31 2.13 18.90
C LEU A 192 13.98 2.87 18.73
N LYS A 193 13.24 3.04 19.81
CA LYS A 193 11.98 3.80 19.81
C LYS A 193 12.19 5.26 19.41
N THR A 194 13.29 5.87 19.88
CA THR A 194 13.67 7.23 19.51
C THR A 194 13.99 7.34 18.02
N LEU A 195 14.74 6.38 17.46
CA LEU A 195 15.00 6.31 16.02
C LEU A 195 13.68 6.20 15.24
N GLN A 196 12.81 5.28 15.63
CA GLN A 196 11.50 5.09 15.00
C GLN A 196 10.66 6.38 15.01
N CYS A 197 10.58 7.07 16.16
CA CYS A 197 9.86 8.34 16.27
C CYS A 197 10.46 9.42 15.35
N LYS A 198 11.78 9.55 15.27
CA LYS A 198 12.44 10.52 14.37
C LYS A 198 12.13 10.24 12.89
N LEU A 199 12.17 8.97 12.50
CA LEU A 199 11.83 8.56 11.13
C LEU A 199 10.35 8.83 10.82
N GLN A 200 9.44 8.49 11.73
CA GLN A 200 8.01 8.73 11.58
C GLN A 200 7.67 10.23 11.50
N GLN A 201 8.25 11.06 12.36
CA GLN A 201 8.05 12.51 12.30
C GLN A 201 8.46 13.11 10.95
N ARG A 202 9.56 12.62 10.36
CA ARG A 202 10.00 13.03 9.04
C ARG A 202 9.00 12.56 7.97
N ALA A 203 8.53 11.33 8.05
CA ALA A 203 7.56 10.78 7.10
C ALA A 203 6.23 11.55 7.14
N HIS A 204 5.76 11.94 8.33
CA HIS A 204 4.55 12.77 8.46
C HIS A 204 4.73 14.17 7.86
N LYS A 205 5.85 14.83 8.10
CA LYS A 205 6.14 16.12 7.47
C LYS A 205 6.21 16.02 5.95
N ARG A 206 6.67 14.90 5.44
CA ARG A 206 6.86 14.62 4.02
C ARG A 206 5.55 14.28 3.30
N SER A 207 4.57 13.67 3.97
CA SER A 207 3.27 13.36 3.38
C SER A 207 2.46 14.63 3.02
N SER A 208 2.81 15.78 3.59
CA SER A 208 2.21 17.07 3.26
C SER A 208 2.95 17.83 2.15
N PHE A 209 4.11 17.35 1.70
CA PHE A 209 4.91 18.01 0.67
C PHE A 209 5.21 17.07 -0.50
N ALA A 210 5.21 17.62 -1.70
CA ALA A 210 5.66 16.90 -2.88
C ALA A 210 7.16 16.58 -2.80
N LEU A 211 7.54 15.35 -3.16
CA LEU A 211 8.93 14.99 -3.34
C LEU A 211 9.47 15.60 -4.63
N LYS A 212 10.77 15.90 -4.64
CA LYS A 212 11.45 16.33 -5.86
C LYS A 212 12.11 15.13 -6.53
N MET A 213 11.80 14.92 -7.81
CA MET A 213 12.39 13.84 -8.61
C MET A 213 13.92 13.92 -8.62
N SER A 214 14.49 15.12 -8.71
CA SER A 214 15.95 15.33 -8.68
C SER A 214 16.63 14.87 -7.39
N GLU A 215 15.89 14.76 -6.28
CA GLU A 215 16.44 14.28 -5.01
C GLU A 215 16.39 12.74 -4.92
N ILE A 216 15.35 12.11 -5.47
CA ILE A 216 15.10 10.66 -5.34
C ILE A 216 15.59 9.87 -6.56
N SER A 217 15.60 10.46 -7.74
CA SER A 217 16.16 9.91 -8.97
C SER A 217 16.60 11.03 -9.92
N PRO A 218 17.86 11.46 -9.86
CA PRO A 218 18.42 12.43 -10.81
C PRO A 218 18.33 11.97 -12.26
N ILE A 219 18.41 10.64 -12.51
CA ILE A 219 18.33 10.05 -13.84
C ILE A 219 16.93 10.27 -14.43
N LEU A 220 15.85 9.92 -13.71
CA LEU A 220 14.48 10.19 -14.18
C LEU A 220 14.23 11.69 -14.36
N SER A 221 14.76 12.51 -13.47
CA SER A 221 14.66 13.96 -13.57
C SER A 221 15.36 14.53 -14.81
N GLY A 222 16.43 13.88 -15.26
CA GLY A 222 17.20 14.26 -16.46
C GLY A 222 16.71 13.62 -17.77
N MET A 223 15.79 12.67 -17.71
CA MET A 223 15.31 11.93 -18.86
C MET A 223 14.55 12.86 -19.83
N ARG A 224 14.98 12.91 -21.10
CA ARG A 224 14.40 13.77 -22.15
C ARG A 224 14.36 13.04 -23.48
N ASP A 225 13.36 13.38 -24.30
CA ASP A 225 13.25 12.97 -25.71
C ASP A 225 13.47 11.46 -25.92
N THR A 226 12.81 10.63 -25.10
CA THR A 226 13.02 9.19 -25.14
C THR A 226 12.29 8.53 -26.31
N VAL A 227 12.76 7.36 -26.73
CA VAL A 227 12.07 6.50 -27.70
C VAL A 227 11.08 5.55 -27.04
N ILE A 228 10.92 5.64 -25.72
CA ILE A 228 10.00 4.79 -24.95
C ILE A 228 8.55 5.18 -25.23
N ALA A 229 7.73 4.23 -25.65
CA ALA A 229 6.29 4.47 -25.80
C ALA A 229 5.67 4.80 -24.44
N MET A 230 4.68 5.70 -24.44
CA MET A 230 3.92 6.04 -23.24
C MET A 230 3.28 4.79 -22.65
N PRO A 231 3.58 4.43 -21.39
CA PRO A 231 3.13 3.16 -20.79
C PRO A 231 1.61 3.04 -20.77
N GLY A 232 1.10 1.89 -21.22
CA GLY A 232 -0.34 1.59 -21.19
C GLY A 232 -1.19 2.36 -22.20
N LEU A 233 -0.61 3.17 -23.08
CA LEU A 233 -1.35 3.83 -24.13
C LEU A 233 -1.52 2.87 -25.32
N ALA A 234 -2.78 2.62 -25.73
CA ALA A 234 -3.07 1.72 -26.84
C ALA A 234 -2.50 2.29 -28.15
N SER A 235 -1.83 1.44 -28.91
CA SER A 235 -1.21 1.79 -30.19
C SER A 235 -2.21 1.99 -31.35
N SER A 236 -3.43 2.45 -31.06
CA SER A 236 -4.49 2.62 -32.06
C SER A 236 -4.32 3.90 -32.92
N THR A 237 -3.41 4.78 -32.56
CA THR A 237 -3.12 6.00 -33.31
C THR A 237 -1.96 5.76 -34.29
N LYS A 238 -2.06 6.33 -35.48
CA LYS A 238 -1.01 6.28 -36.52
C LYS A 238 0.34 6.82 -36.03
N GLN A 239 0.35 7.53 -34.91
CA GLN A 239 1.54 8.15 -34.33
C GLN A 239 1.75 7.62 -32.90
N ARG A 240 2.90 7.00 -32.68
CA ARG A 240 3.29 6.47 -31.36
C ARG A 240 3.68 7.63 -30.46
N VAL A 241 2.98 7.78 -29.34
CA VAL A 241 3.33 8.76 -28.31
C VAL A 241 4.48 8.21 -27.46
N THR A 242 5.55 8.97 -27.30
CA THR A 242 6.71 8.59 -26.49
C THR A 242 6.83 9.50 -25.26
N ILE A 243 7.64 9.08 -24.29
CA ILE A 243 7.93 9.88 -23.09
C ILE A 243 8.90 11.00 -23.49
N LEU A 244 8.42 12.24 -23.50
CA LEU A 244 9.24 13.43 -23.73
C LEU A 244 10.07 13.78 -22.48
N SER A 245 9.44 13.75 -21.30
CA SER A 245 10.11 14.01 -20.02
C SER A 245 9.24 13.56 -18.84
N ILE A 246 9.85 13.54 -17.65
CA ILE A 246 9.17 13.22 -16.40
C ILE A 246 9.18 14.47 -15.51
N SER A 247 8.07 14.73 -14.81
CA SER A 247 7.93 15.89 -13.92
C SER A 247 8.92 15.86 -12.77
N HIS A 248 9.41 17.04 -12.39
CA HIS A 248 10.23 17.19 -11.19
C HIS A 248 9.46 16.98 -9.89
N GLN A 249 8.14 17.08 -9.92
CA GLN A 249 7.29 16.95 -8.75
C GLN A 249 6.70 15.54 -8.66
N VAL A 250 6.82 14.93 -7.48
CA VAL A 250 6.24 13.63 -7.14
C VAL A 250 5.34 13.80 -5.92
N ASN A 251 4.07 13.42 -6.03
CA ASN A 251 3.12 13.51 -4.94
C ASN A 251 2.96 12.14 -4.27
N ILE A 252 3.07 12.09 -2.94
CA ILE A 252 2.78 10.88 -2.16
C ILE A 252 1.31 10.91 -1.74
N LEU A 253 0.58 9.82 -1.98
CA LEU A 253 -0.77 9.68 -1.44
C LEU A 253 -0.73 9.23 0.03
N PRO A 254 -1.54 9.81 0.91
CA PRO A 254 -1.54 9.51 2.35
C PRO A 254 -2.30 8.22 2.67
N THR A 255 -1.96 7.12 1.99
CA THR A 255 -2.49 5.77 2.24
C THR A 255 -1.47 4.92 2.98
N LYS A 256 -1.84 3.70 3.38
CA LYS A 256 -0.97 2.78 4.12
C LYS A 256 0.31 2.46 3.34
N THR A 257 0.20 2.21 2.04
CA THR A 257 1.32 1.84 1.15
C THR A 257 2.05 3.03 0.54
N LYS A 258 1.53 4.25 0.75
CA LYS A 258 2.13 5.52 0.29
C LYS A 258 2.54 5.53 -1.17
N PRO A 259 1.64 5.19 -2.12
CA PRO A 259 1.97 5.18 -3.52
C PRO A 259 2.34 6.58 -4.02
N LYS A 260 3.16 6.62 -5.06
CA LYS A 260 3.70 7.86 -5.62
C LYS A 260 2.97 8.22 -6.91
N LYS A 261 2.41 9.42 -6.97
CA LYS A 261 1.77 9.96 -8.17
C LYS A 261 2.82 10.65 -9.03
N LEU A 262 3.02 10.14 -10.24
CA LEU A 262 4.02 10.57 -11.21
C LEU A 262 3.32 11.23 -12.40
N TYR A 263 3.98 12.19 -13.02
CA TYR A 263 3.49 12.89 -14.21
C TYR A 263 4.51 12.78 -15.33
N PHE A 264 4.10 12.17 -16.44
CA PHE A 264 4.92 12.00 -17.64
C PHE A 264 4.38 12.93 -18.72
N TYR A 265 5.27 13.62 -19.40
CA TYR A 265 4.93 14.47 -20.53
C TYR A 265 5.13 13.68 -21.83
N GLY A 266 4.10 13.63 -22.66
CA GLY A 266 4.15 12.92 -23.92
C GLY A 266 4.71 13.77 -25.07
N SER A 267 5.19 13.11 -26.12
CA SER A 267 5.62 13.75 -27.38
C SER A 267 4.49 14.47 -28.10
N ASP A 268 3.24 14.21 -27.73
CA ASP A 268 2.03 14.86 -28.19
C ASP A 268 1.67 16.13 -27.39
N GLY A 269 2.49 16.51 -26.40
CA GLY A 269 2.27 17.65 -25.53
C GLY A 269 1.25 17.40 -24.40
N GLN A 270 0.72 16.17 -24.25
CA GLN A 270 -0.19 15.83 -23.19
C GLN A 270 0.55 15.39 -21.93
N THR A 271 -0.13 15.51 -20.78
CA THR A 271 0.38 15.01 -19.49
C THR A 271 -0.31 13.72 -19.14
N TYR A 272 0.48 12.68 -18.91
CA TYR A 272 0.03 11.35 -18.49
C TYR A 272 0.35 11.14 -17.03
N THR A 273 -0.67 10.92 -16.25
CA THR A 273 -0.53 10.73 -14.80
C THR A 273 -0.57 9.25 -14.47
N TYR A 274 0.37 8.81 -13.64
CA TYR A 274 0.44 7.44 -13.16
C TYR A 274 0.49 7.39 -11.64
N LEU A 275 -0.16 6.37 -11.09
CA LEU A 275 0.05 5.95 -9.71
C LEU A 275 1.10 4.84 -9.71
N PHE A 276 2.24 5.10 -9.10
CA PHE A 276 3.29 4.12 -8.93
C PHE A 276 3.16 3.48 -7.56
N LYS A 277 2.88 2.17 -7.56
CA LYS A 277 2.80 1.35 -6.35
C LYS A 277 4.07 0.51 -6.22
N GLY A 278 4.64 0.50 -5.03
CA GLY A 278 5.67 -0.44 -4.60
C GLY A 278 5.13 -1.39 -3.56
N MET A 279 5.76 -2.55 -3.39
CA MET A 279 5.40 -3.58 -2.40
C MET A 279 4.04 -4.27 -2.63
N GLU A 280 3.46 -4.14 -3.83
CA GLU A 280 2.19 -4.75 -4.21
C GLU A 280 2.35 -5.50 -5.54
N ASP A 281 1.78 -6.71 -5.64
CA ASP A 281 1.68 -7.44 -6.89
C ASP A 281 0.49 -6.90 -7.70
N LEU A 282 0.75 -6.42 -8.91
CA LEU A 282 -0.25 -5.83 -9.79
C LEU A 282 -0.64 -6.75 -10.96
N HIS A 283 -0.19 -8.00 -10.99
CA HIS A 283 -0.50 -8.91 -12.09
C HIS A 283 -1.98 -9.28 -12.12
N LEU A 284 -2.61 -9.43 -10.95
CA LEU A 284 -4.05 -9.68 -10.87
C LEU A 284 -4.84 -8.49 -11.45
N ASP A 285 -4.50 -7.27 -11.05
CA ASP A 285 -5.16 -6.07 -11.57
C ASP A 285 -5.00 -5.95 -13.09
N GLU A 286 -3.79 -6.23 -13.62
CA GLU A 286 -3.54 -6.27 -15.06
C GLU A 286 -4.44 -7.28 -15.76
N ARG A 287 -4.55 -8.51 -15.25
CA ARG A 287 -5.39 -9.57 -15.82
C ARG A 287 -6.87 -9.20 -15.80
N ILE A 288 -7.34 -8.57 -14.75
CA ILE A 288 -8.72 -8.08 -14.66
C ILE A 288 -8.95 -6.97 -15.69
N MET A 289 -8.02 -6.03 -15.88
CA MET A 289 -8.14 -5.00 -16.91
C MET A 289 -8.18 -5.60 -18.32
N GLN A 290 -7.40 -6.63 -18.60
CA GLN A 290 -7.47 -7.41 -19.85
C GLN A 290 -8.83 -8.08 -20.02
N PHE A 291 -9.34 -8.72 -18.97
CA PHE A 291 -10.67 -9.33 -18.97
C PHE A 291 -11.78 -8.30 -19.25
N LEU A 292 -11.76 -7.12 -18.59
CA LEU A 292 -12.72 -6.05 -18.84
C LEU A 292 -12.66 -5.56 -20.29
N THR A 293 -11.47 -5.47 -20.87
CA THR A 293 -11.27 -5.09 -22.27
C THR A 293 -11.95 -6.11 -23.21
N ILE A 294 -11.75 -7.40 -22.96
CA ILE A 294 -12.39 -8.48 -23.74
C ILE A 294 -13.90 -8.46 -23.56
N ALA A 295 -14.39 -8.32 -22.32
CA ALA A 295 -15.81 -8.22 -22.03
C ALA A 295 -16.47 -7.04 -22.78
N ASN A 296 -15.81 -5.88 -22.81
CA ASN A 296 -16.28 -4.72 -23.58
C ASN A 296 -16.36 -5.01 -25.08
N MET A 297 -15.35 -5.69 -25.64
CA MET A 297 -15.38 -6.08 -27.06
C MET A 297 -16.52 -7.06 -27.37
N MET A 298 -16.82 -7.99 -26.45
CA MET A 298 -17.94 -8.93 -26.59
C MET A 298 -19.29 -8.22 -26.50
N MET A 299 -19.47 -7.34 -25.51
CA MET A 299 -20.68 -6.53 -25.36
C MET A 299 -20.94 -5.65 -26.59
N ALA A 300 -19.89 -5.04 -27.12
CA ALA A 300 -19.98 -4.23 -28.34
C ALA A 300 -20.41 -5.03 -29.56
N LYS A 301 -19.96 -6.28 -29.71
CA LYS A 301 -20.35 -7.17 -30.82
C LYS A 301 -21.78 -7.71 -30.71
N SER A 302 -22.29 -7.86 -29.48
CA SER A 302 -23.63 -8.40 -29.23
C SER A 302 -24.73 -7.32 -29.31
N SER A 303 -24.36 -6.03 -29.38
CA SER A 303 -25.32 -4.94 -29.53
C SER A 303 -25.85 -4.87 -30.96
N ASP A 304 -27.17 -4.84 -31.14
CA ASP A 304 -27.79 -4.58 -32.44
C ASP A 304 -27.32 -3.25 -33.02
N SER A 305 -27.15 -3.19 -34.33
CA SER A 305 -26.57 -2.08 -35.09
C SER A 305 -27.22 -0.72 -34.86
N ASN A 306 -28.38 -0.68 -34.19
CA ASN A 306 -29.18 0.51 -33.91
C ASN A 306 -29.14 0.95 -32.43
N SER A 307 -28.50 0.21 -31.53
CA SER A 307 -28.33 0.62 -30.13
C SER A 307 -26.92 1.16 -29.94
N TYR A 308 -26.79 2.40 -29.51
CA TYR A 308 -25.54 2.93 -29.00
C TYR A 308 -25.02 1.97 -27.93
N ASN A 309 -23.73 1.62 -27.98
CA ASN A 309 -23.08 0.76 -27.00
C ASN A 309 -23.23 1.36 -25.60
N VAL A 310 -24.24 0.91 -24.87
CA VAL A 310 -24.62 1.45 -23.56
C VAL A 310 -23.89 0.68 -22.46
N TYR A 311 -23.59 -0.60 -22.71
CA TYR A 311 -22.93 -1.47 -21.72
C TYR A 311 -21.43 -1.43 -21.89
N HIS A 312 -20.77 -0.85 -20.91
CA HIS A 312 -19.32 -0.68 -20.89
C HIS A 312 -18.79 -0.74 -19.46
N ALA A 313 -17.79 -1.56 -19.24
CA ALA A 313 -17.02 -1.57 -18.01
C ALA A 313 -15.80 -0.63 -18.17
N ARG A 314 -15.78 0.46 -17.44
CA ARG A 314 -14.63 1.35 -17.50
C ARG A 314 -13.40 0.68 -16.90
N HIS A 315 -12.30 0.73 -17.60
CA HIS A 315 -11.02 0.14 -17.22
C HIS A 315 -9.89 1.15 -17.40
N TYR A 316 -8.73 0.81 -16.86
CA TYR A 316 -7.53 1.65 -16.91
C TYR A 316 -6.32 0.74 -17.16
N SER A 317 -5.19 1.32 -17.56
CA SER A 317 -3.98 0.54 -17.82
C SER A 317 -3.24 0.25 -16.52
N VAL A 318 -2.84 -1.01 -16.35
CA VAL A 318 -1.97 -1.48 -15.28
C VAL A 318 -0.72 -2.07 -15.93
N ILE A 319 0.44 -1.64 -15.51
CA ILE A 319 1.73 -2.03 -16.09
C ILE A 319 2.63 -2.55 -14.96
N PRO A 320 2.64 -3.88 -14.71
CA PRO A 320 3.59 -4.47 -13.79
C PRO A 320 5.03 -4.21 -14.26
N LEU A 321 5.89 -3.77 -13.36
CA LEU A 321 7.32 -3.55 -13.62
C LEU A 321 8.19 -4.61 -12.95
N GLY A 322 7.59 -5.49 -12.19
CA GLY A 322 8.19 -6.59 -11.46
C GLY A 322 7.17 -7.25 -10.55
N LEU A 323 7.61 -8.24 -9.78
CA LEU A 323 6.73 -9.03 -8.90
C LEU A 323 5.95 -8.17 -7.88
N ARG A 324 6.54 -7.06 -7.43
CA ARG A 324 5.96 -6.26 -6.35
C ARG A 324 5.97 -4.76 -6.64
N SER A 325 5.89 -4.36 -7.89
CA SER A 325 5.80 -2.94 -8.26
C SER A 325 5.22 -2.74 -9.65
N GLY A 326 4.57 -1.61 -9.86
CA GLY A 326 4.07 -1.24 -11.19
C GLY A 326 3.43 0.13 -11.25
N LEU A 327 3.04 0.49 -12.46
CA LEU A 327 2.35 1.73 -12.80
C LEU A 327 0.88 1.45 -13.05
N ILE A 328 0.02 2.30 -12.54
CA ILE A 328 -1.42 2.31 -12.79
C ILE A 328 -1.76 3.66 -13.42
N SER A 329 -2.39 3.67 -14.58
CA SER A 329 -2.86 4.91 -15.19
C SER A 329 -3.88 5.59 -14.29
N TRP A 330 -3.64 6.85 -13.98
CA TRP A 330 -4.56 7.63 -13.15
C TRP A 330 -5.83 7.95 -13.95
N VAL A 331 -6.98 7.69 -13.35
CA VAL A 331 -8.26 8.02 -13.97
C VAL A 331 -8.72 9.38 -13.48
N ASP A 332 -8.60 10.38 -14.34
CA ASP A 332 -9.01 11.74 -14.01
C ASP A 332 -10.54 11.88 -13.92
N GLY A 333 -11.00 12.91 -13.20
CA GLY A 333 -12.42 13.23 -13.06
C GLY A 333 -13.19 12.35 -12.09
N THR A 334 -12.57 11.32 -11.52
CA THR A 334 -13.23 10.39 -10.61
C THR A 334 -13.16 10.81 -9.15
N THR A 335 -14.19 10.41 -8.40
CA THR A 335 -14.33 10.69 -6.97
C THR A 335 -14.71 9.40 -6.24
N PRO A 336 -14.00 8.98 -5.17
CA PRO A 336 -14.44 7.88 -4.33
C PRO A 336 -15.81 8.17 -3.70
N LEU A 337 -16.68 7.18 -3.64
CA LEU A 337 -18.01 7.35 -3.03
C LEU A 337 -17.91 7.81 -1.57
N PHE A 338 -16.92 7.34 -0.84
CA PHE A 338 -16.71 7.80 0.54
C PHE A 338 -16.40 9.31 0.65
N SER A 339 -15.82 9.91 -0.37
CA SER A 339 -15.59 11.35 -0.40
C SER A 339 -16.88 12.17 -0.45
N LEU A 340 -17.96 11.60 -1.02
CA LEU A 340 -19.29 12.24 -1.00
C LEU A 340 -19.82 12.32 0.43
N TYR A 341 -19.73 11.22 1.17
CA TYR A 341 -20.11 11.15 2.56
C TYR A 341 -19.29 12.13 3.44
N LYS A 342 -17.96 12.16 3.29
CA LYS A 342 -17.10 13.11 4.02
C LYS A 342 -17.47 14.56 3.75
N ARG A 343 -17.74 14.92 2.49
CA ARG A 343 -18.14 16.28 2.11
C ARG A 343 -19.49 16.66 2.73
N TRP A 344 -20.43 15.70 2.78
CA TRP A 344 -21.69 15.91 3.47
C TRP A 344 -21.47 16.15 4.97
N GLN A 345 -20.74 15.30 5.67
CA GLN A 345 -20.43 15.49 7.10
C GLN A 345 -19.83 16.86 7.39
N LEU A 346 -18.86 17.31 6.58
CA LEU A 346 -18.24 18.62 6.74
C LEU A 346 -19.25 19.76 6.58
N ARG A 347 -20.16 19.65 5.63
CA ARG A 347 -21.26 20.63 5.44
C ARG A 347 -22.20 20.68 6.65
N GLU A 348 -22.60 19.52 7.18
CA GLU A 348 -23.45 19.44 8.37
C GLU A 348 -22.79 20.07 9.59
N VAL A 349 -21.54 19.72 9.87
CA VAL A 349 -20.78 20.30 10.98
C VAL A 349 -20.63 21.84 10.82
N ALA A 350 -20.34 22.32 9.61
CA ALA A 350 -20.26 23.74 9.34
C ALA A 350 -21.60 24.44 9.60
N THR A 351 -22.71 23.81 9.19
CA THR A 351 -24.07 24.36 9.42
C THR A 351 -24.43 24.42 10.91
N VAL A 352 -24.06 23.37 11.68
CA VAL A 352 -24.28 23.34 13.13
C VAL A 352 -23.45 24.43 13.82
N ASN A 353 -22.18 24.55 13.47
CA ASN A 353 -21.28 25.58 14.03
C ASN A 353 -21.79 27.00 13.73
N MET A 354 -22.30 27.25 12.53
CA MET A 354 -22.90 28.54 12.17
C MET A 354 -24.15 28.84 13.00
N LYS A 355 -25.02 27.84 13.20
CA LYS A 355 -26.27 28.02 13.98
C LYS A 355 -26.02 28.24 15.47
N GLN A 356 -24.96 27.65 16.02
CA GLN A 356 -24.65 27.71 17.44
C GLN A 356 -23.64 28.81 17.81
N ASN A 357 -23.12 29.57 16.83
CA ASN A 357 -22.00 30.51 17.03
C ASN A 357 -20.84 29.90 17.82
N SER A 358 -20.62 28.60 17.68
CA SER A 358 -19.58 27.82 18.36
C SER A 358 -18.74 27.05 17.34
N SER A 359 -17.43 26.97 17.58
CA SER A 359 -16.51 26.21 16.74
C SER A 359 -16.26 24.76 17.25
N ASN A 360 -17.16 24.24 18.09
CA ASN A 360 -16.88 23.02 18.87
C ASN A 360 -17.35 21.71 18.22
N ALA A 361 -18.19 21.77 17.18
CA ALA A 361 -18.61 20.54 16.49
C ALA A 361 -17.48 20.03 15.61
N VAL A 362 -17.04 18.81 15.86
CA VAL A 362 -15.98 18.10 15.12
C VAL A 362 -16.57 16.96 14.32
N THR A 363 -16.06 16.71 13.12
CA THR A 363 -16.42 15.53 12.34
C THR A 363 -15.90 14.27 13.02
N LEU A 364 -16.79 13.38 13.40
CA LEU A 364 -16.46 12.07 13.94
C LEU A 364 -16.19 11.08 12.79
N ARG A 365 -15.28 10.15 13.00
CA ARG A 365 -15.06 9.04 12.05
C ARG A 365 -16.28 8.11 12.07
N PRO A 366 -16.61 7.43 10.95
CA PRO A 366 -17.72 6.46 10.92
C PRO A 366 -17.62 5.39 12.01
N SER A 367 -16.40 4.93 12.32
CA SER A 367 -16.15 3.99 13.42
C SER A 367 -16.51 4.58 14.79
N GLU A 368 -16.18 5.84 15.02
CA GLU A 368 -16.52 6.54 16.29
C GLU A 368 -18.02 6.71 16.42
N LEU A 369 -18.72 7.08 15.33
CA LEU A 369 -20.17 7.16 15.32
C LEU A 369 -20.82 5.81 15.63
N PHE A 370 -20.31 4.74 15.05
CA PHE A 370 -20.77 3.38 15.30
C PHE A 370 -20.57 2.98 16.76
N TYR A 371 -19.37 3.14 17.31
CA TYR A 371 -19.09 2.77 18.70
C TYR A 371 -19.79 3.66 19.72
N ASN A 372 -20.00 4.93 19.41
CA ASN A 372 -20.76 5.84 20.27
C ASN A 372 -22.23 5.40 20.45
N LYS A 373 -22.83 4.80 19.40
CA LYS A 373 -24.19 4.21 19.49
C LYS A 373 -24.17 2.80 20.08
N LEU A 374 -23.17 1.99 19.73
CA LEU A 374 -23.10 0.60 20.12
C LEU A 374 -22.80 0.41 21.61
N ASN A 375 -21.79 1.13 22.13
CA ASN A 375 -21.30 0.91 23.50
C ASN A 375 -22.36 1.08 24.60
N PRO A 376 -23.23 2.11 24.55
CA PRO A 376 -24.34 2.23 25.52
C PRO A 376 -25.29 1.03 25.49
N LEU A 377 -25.71 0.62 24.29
CA LEU A 377 -26.64 -0.49 24.11
C LEU A 377 -26.06 -1.85 24.55
N LEU A 378 -24.79 -2.10 24.30
CA LEU A 378 -24.12 -3.31 24.80
C LEU A 378 -24.07 -3.34 26.33
N LYS A 379 -23.82 -2.19 26.98
CA LYS A 379 -23.85 -2.07 28.44
C LYS A 379 -25.24 -2.33 29.01
N GLU A 380 -26.28 -1.81 28.39
CA GLU A 380 -27.70 -2.08 28.77
C GLU A 380 -28.04 -3.56 28.66
N HIS A 381 -27.47 -4.29 27.70
CA HIS A 381 -27.63 -5.73 27.54
C HIS A 381 -26.66 -6.56 28.40
N GLY A 382 -25.92 -5.92 29.33
CA GLY A 382 -25.08 -6.61 30.31
C GLY A 382 -23.77 -7.16 29.76
N ILE A 383 -23.34 -6.77 28.56
CA ILE A 383 -22.11 -7.23 27.95
C ILE A 383 -20.93 -6.46 28.53
N LYS A 384 -20.08 -7.15 29.28
CA LYS A 384 -18.92 -6.56 29.97
C LYS A 384 -17.68 -6.47 29.06
N ASN A 385 -17.49 -7.45 28.17
CA ASN A 385 -16.35 -7.50 27.24
C ASN A 385 -16.76 -7.01 25.85
N ILE A 386 -16.56 -5.73 25.60
CA ILE A 386 -16.90 -5.07 24.32
C ILE A 386 -15.97 -5.53 23.19
N GLU A 387 -14.79 -6.07 23.51
CA GLU A 387 -13.83 -6.51 22.49
C GLU A 387 -14.25 -7.86 21.84
N ASN A 388 -15.02 -8.67 22.56
CA ASN A 388 -15.51 -9.93 22.04
C ASN A 388 -16.73 -9.75 21.14
N ARG A 389 -16.50 -9.52 19.85
CA ARG A 389 -17.55 -9.30 18.85
C ARG A 389 -18.54 -10.47 18.69
N LYS A 390 -18.14 -11.69 19.07
CA LYS A 390 -19.00 -12.88 18.99
C LYS A 390 -20.17 -12.83 19.99
N GLU A 391 -20.03 -12.07 21.05
CA GLU A 391 -21.07 -11.90 22.09
C GLU A 391 -22.06 -10.76 21.79
N TRP A 392 -21.87 -10.00 20.71
CA TRP A 392 -22.75 -8.90 20.39
C TRP A 392 -24.11 -9.40 19.91
N PRO A 393 -25.23 -8.98 20.56
CA PRO A 393 -26.56 -9.39 20.13
C PRO A 393 -26.90 -8.81 18.76
N LEU A 394 -27.46 -9.65 17.87
CA LEU A 394 -27.86 -9.23 16.53
C LEU A 394 -28.93 -8.13 16.57
N SER A 395 -29.81 -8.14 17.58
CA SER A 395 -30.81 -7.11 17.81
C SER A 395 -30.20 -5.73 18.02
N VAL A 396 -29.13 -5.65 18.83
CA VAL A 396 -28.39 -4.41 19.10
C VAL A 396 -27.71 -3.91 17.83
N LEU A 397 -27.04 -4.81 17.10
CA LEU A 397 -26.41 -4.45 15.82
C LEU A 397 -27.42 -3.92 14.80
N LYS A 398 -28.58 -4.56 14.69
CA LYS A 398 -29.67 -4.14 13.83
C LYS A 398 -30.20 -2.75 14.23
N GLN A 399 -30.38 -2.50 15.53
CA GLN A 399 -30.82 -1.21 16.03
C GLN A 399 -29.81 -0.11 15.67
N VAL A 400 -28.50 -0.32 15.99
CA VAL A 400 -27.42 0.64 15.68
C VAL A 400 -27.38 0.94 14.19
N LEU A 401 -27.46 -0.09 13.33
CA LEU A 401 -27.48 0.07 11.89
C LEU A 401 -28.68 0.90 11.42
N THR A 402 -29.87 0.61 11.95
CA THR A 402 -31.09 1.35 11.60
C THR A 402 -31.00 2.83 11.99
N GLU A 403 -30.44 3.13 13.16
CA GLU A 403 -30.23 4.50 13.60
C GLU A 403 -29.19 5.24 12.74
N LEU A 404 -28.07 4.59 12.40
CA LEU A 404 -27.04 5.18 11.52
C LEU A 404 -27.60 5.44 10.11
N MET A 405 -28.44 4.54 9.60
CA MET A 405 -29.11 4.72 8.31
C MET A 405 -30.10 5.89 8.35
N ALA A 406 -30.84 6.08 9.47
CA ALA A 406 -31.75 7.20 9.63
C ALA A 406 -31.03 8.55 9.72
N ASP A 407 -29.83 8.57 10.31
CA ASP A 407 -29.00 9.76 10.46
C ASP A 407 -28.27 10.14 9.15
N THR A 408 -28.23 9.25 8.16
CA THR A 408 -27.51 9.48 6.91
C THR A 408 -28.49 9.73 5.76
N PRO A 409 -28.34 10.82 4.99
CA PRO A 409 -29.21 11.05 3.82
C PRO A 409 -29.05 9.95 2.78
N ASN A 410 -30.18 9.51 2.22
CA ASN A 410 -30.21 8.48 1.18
C ASN A 410 -30.04 9.02 -0.26
N ASP A 411 -29.93 10.34 -0.42
CA ASP A 411 -29.90 11.03 -1.70
C ASP A 411 -28.57 11.76 -2.01
N LEU A 412 -27.50 11.46 -1.25
CA LEU A 412 -26.19 12.13 -1.40
C LEU A 412 -25.66 12.07 -2.83
N LEU A 413 -25.65 10.87 -3.44
CA LEU A 413 -25.17 10.69 -4.80
C LEU A 413 -26.10 11.38 -5.81
N ALA A 414 -27.40 11.23 -5.66
CA ALA A 414 -28.38 11.87 -6.54
C ALA A 414 -28.24 13.39 -6.56
N LYS A 415 -28.04 14.01 -5.38
CA LYS A 415 -27.79 15.45 -5.26
C LYS A 415 -26.49 15.88 -5.91
N GLU A 416 -25.41 15.13 -5.73
CA GLU A 416 -24.11 15.45 -6.35
C GLU A 416 -24.19 15.36 -7.88
N LEU A 417 -24.86 14.35 -8.44
CA LEU A 417 -25.07 14.23 -9.88
C LEU A 417 -25.96 15.35 -10.42
N TRP A 418 -27.01 15.71 -9.69
CA TRP A 418 -27.88 16.83 -10.06
C TRP A 418 -27.10 18.15 -10.07
N CYS A 419 -26.37 18.47 -9.01
CA CYS A 419 -25.62 19.71 -8.87
C CYS A 419 -24.50 19.86 -9.92
N ARG A 420 -24.01 18.76 -10.48
CA ARG A 420 -22.99 18.75 -11.55
C ARG A 420 -23.61 18.85 -12.94
N SER A 421 -24.90 18.63 -13.08
CA SER A 421 -25.59 18.66 -14.37
C SER A 421 -26.00 20.07 -14.76
N VAL A 422 -25.68 20.46 -16.00
CA VAL A 422 -26.01 21.80 -16.52
C VAL A 422 -27.51 21.94 -16.77
N ASN A 423 -28.17 20.84 -17.14
CA ASN A 423 -29.60 20.80 -17.44
C ASN A 423 -30.17 19.39 -17.19
N ALA A 424 -31.49 19.24 -17.26
CA ALA A 424 -32.19 17.99 -17.00
C ALA A 424 -31.79 16.85 -17.97
N ASN A 425 -31.50 17.18 -19.24
CA ASN A 425 -31.08 16.18 -20.22
C ASN A 425 -29.70 15.61 -19.85
N THR A 426 -28.76 16.48 -19.49
CA THR A 426 -27.42 16.05 -19.03
C THR A 426 -27.53 15.19 -17.78
N TRP A 427 -28.36 15.59 -16.82
CA TRP A 427 -28.62 14.78 -15.62
C TRP A 427 -29.18 13.40 -15.96
N TRP A 428 -30.16 13.34 -16.86
CA TRP A 428 -30.74 12.09 -17.30
C TRP A 428 -29.71 11.14 -17.93
N GLN A 429 -28.84 11.68 -18.80
CA GLN A 429 -27.77 10.88 -19.42
C GLN A 429 -26.78 10.36 -18.36
N ILE A 430 -26.39 11.19 -17.40
CA ILE A 430 -25.49 10.81 -16.31
C ILE A 430 -26.10 9.69 -15.46
N VAL A 431 -27.37 9.81 -15.07
CA VAL A 431 -28.09 8.79 -14.28
C VAL A 431 -28.24 7.49 -15.07
N LYS A 432 -28.51 7.59 -16.37
CA LYS A 432 -28.57 6.44 -17.28
C LYS A 432 -27.23 5.72 -17.35
N ASN A 433 -26.14 6.44 -17.62
CA ASN A 433 -24.79 5.87 -17.68
C ASN A 433 -24.38 5.23 -16.34
N TYR A 434 -24.69 5.90 -15.22
CA TYR A 434 -24.48 5.36 -13.89
C TYR A 434 -25.19 4.00 -13.72
N SER A 435 -26.48 3.94 -14.06
CA SER A 435 -27.27 2.72 -13.89
C SER A 435 -26.70 1.55 -14.73
N TYR A 436 -26.31 1.81 -15.97
CA TYR A 436 -25.71 0.78 -16.83
C TYR A 436 -24.32 0.38 -16.36
N SER A 437 -23.49 1.33 -15.97
CA SER A 437 -22.15 1.06 -15.46
C SER A 437 -22.19 0.21 -14.19
N VAL A 438 -23.07 0.55 -13.24
CA VAL A 438 -23.29 -0.26 -12.03
C VAL A 438 -23.79 -1.66 -12.36
N ALA A 439 -24.75 -1.80 -13.28
CA ALA A 439 -25.28 -3.10 -13.69
C ALA A 439 -24.18 -4.00 -14.28
N VAL A 440 -23.40 -3.47 -15.21
CA VAL A 440 -22.27 -4.19 -15.83
C VAL A 440 -21.26 -4.61 -14.79
N MET A 441 -20.80 -3.68 -13.94
CA MET A 441 -19.79 -3.98 -12.92
C MET A 441 -20.31 -4.91 -11.83
N SER A 442 -21.61 -4.87 -11.51
CA SER A 442 -22.22 -5.81 -10.55
C SER A 442 -22.22 -7.24 -11.08
N ILE A 443 -22.61 -7.44 -12.35
CA ILE A 443 -22.61 -8.77 -12.97
C ILE A 443 -21.19 -9.31 -13.14
N ILE A 444 -20.29 -8.49 -13.66
CA ILE A 444 -18.88 -8.87 -13.81
C ILE A 444 -18.28 -9.20 -12.43
N GLY A 445 -18.50 -8.35 -11.44
CA GLY A 445 -18.03 -8.56 -10.07
C GLY A 445 -18.56 -9.85 -9.46
N TYR A 446 -19.83 -10.19 -9.70
CA TYR A 446 -20.40 -11.46 -9.27
C TYR A 446 -19.72 -12.66 -9.96
N ILE A 447 -19.47 -12.57 -11.27
CA ILE A 447 -18.85 -13.67 -12.04
C ILE A 447 -17.42 -13.94 -11.56
N ILE A 448 -16.63 -12.89 -11.29
CA ILE A 448 -15.22 -13.05 -10.88
C ILE A 448 -15.04 -13.16 -9.36
N GLY A 449 -16.11 -13.14 -8.56
CA GLY A 449 -16.00 -13.17 -7.10
C GLY A 449 -15.34 -11.91 -6.52
N LEU A 450 -15.61 -10.73 -7.08
CA LEU A 450 -14.98 -9.47 -6.66
C LEU A 450 -15.33 -9.10 -5.22
N GLY A 451 -14.34 -9.13 -4.33
CA GLY A 451 -14.43 -8.79 -2.93
C GLY A 451 -14.01 -7.36 -2.59
N ASP A 452 -14.03 -7.03 -1.31
CA ASP A 452 -13.51 -5.78 -0.71
C ASP A 452 -14.05 -4.48 -1.35
N ARG A 453 -15.37 -4.43 -1.66
CA ARG A 453 -16.02 -3.27 -2.30
C ARG A 453 -16.46 -2.21 -1.29
N HIS A 454 -15.53 -1.69 -0.51
CA HIS A 454 -15.80 -0.52 0.33
C HIS A 454 -15.87 0.77 -0.51
N LEU A 455 -16.40 1.85 0.06
CA LEU A 455 -16.71 3.09 -0.67
C LEU A 455 -15.47 3.88 -1.17
N ASP A 456 -14.26 3.53 -0.73
CA ASP A 456 -13.02 4.08 -1.28
C ASP A 456 -12.54 3.31 -2.53
N ASN A 457 -12.96 2.03 -2.71
CA ASN A 457 -12.61 1.19 -3.87
C ASN A 457 -13.64 1.30 -5.01
N VAL A 458 -14.69 2.11 -4.83
CA VAL A 458 -15.69 2.40 -5.84
C VAL A 458 -15.65 3.89 -6.15
N LEU A 459 -15.15 4.22 -7.34
CA LEU A 459 -15.06 5.59 -7.82
C LEU A 459 -16.22 5.88 -8.77
N ILE A 460 -16.64 7.13 -8.83
CA ILE A 460 -17.61 7.64 -9.80
C ILE A 460 -17.04 8.85 -10.53
N ASP A 461 -17.21 8.87 -11.82
CA ASP A 461 -17.02 10.06 -12.64
C ASP A 461 -18.30 10.89 -12.61
N LEU A 462 -18.26 11.99 -11.86
CA LEU A 462 -19.44 12.86 -11.68
C LEU A 462 -19.82 13.64 -12.95
N THR A 463 -19.00 13.58 -14.00
CA THR A 463 -19.28 14.31 -15.27
C THR A 463 -20.08 13.46 -16.23
N ASN A 464 -19.90 12.14 -16.24
CA ASN A 464 -20.57 11.23 -17.16
C ASN A 464 -21.35 10.10 -16.46
N GLY A 465 -21.19 9.93 -15.14
CA GLY A 465 -21.88 8.93 -14.33
C GLY A 465 -21.23 7.55 -14.31
N GLU A 466 -20.14 7.31 -15.00
CA GLU A 466 -19.51 5.99 -15.03
C GLU A 466 -18.90 5.63 -13.68
N VAL A 467 -19.05 4.36 -13.30
CA VAL A 467 -18.45 3.77 -12.10
C VAL A 467 -17.18 3.01 -12.48
N ILE A 468 -16.14 3.19 -11.66
CA ILE A 468 -14.87 2.52 -11.82
C ILE A 468 -14.51 1.84 -10.51
N HIS A 469 -14.17 0.58 -10.59
CA HIS A 469 -13.63 -0.14 -9.44
C HIS A 469 -12.10 -0.11 -9.47
N ILE A 470 -11.51 -0.02 -8.29
CA ILE A 470 -10.06 -0.07 -8.09
C ILE A 470 -9.74 -1.09 -7.00
N ASP A 471 -8.47 -1.47 -6.88
CA ASP A 471 -7.95 -2.43 -5.90
C ASP A 471 -8.77 -3.73 -5.93
N TYR A 472 -8.54 -4.52 -6.96
CA TYR A 472 -9.27 -5.76 -7.19
C TYR A 472 -8.77 -6.86 -6.25
N ASN A 473 -9.69 -7.40 -5.46
CA ASN A 473 -9.46 -8.59 -4.64
C ASN A 473 -10.50 -9.64 -5.06
N VAL A 474 -10.03 -10.74 -5.59
CA VAL A 474 -10.86 -11.85 -6.10
C VAL A 474 -10.73 -13.00 -5.11
N CYS A 475 -11.87 -13.52 -4.62
CA CYS A 475 -11.94 -14.63 -3.65
C CYS A 475 -12.01 -15.98 -4.34
#